data_91318434ba6f75df6226bd7dd090d785
#
_entry.id   91318434ba6f75df6226bd7dd090d785
#
_cell.length_a   1.000
_cell.length_b   1.000
_cell.length_c   1.000
_cell.angle_alpha   90.00
_cell.angle_beta   90.00
_cell.angle_gamma   90.00
#
_symmetry.space_group_name_H-M   'P 1'
#
loop_
_entity.id
_entity.type
_entity.pdbx_description
1 polymer ?
#
loop_
_entity_poly.entity_id
_entity_poly.type
_entity_poly.pdbx_seq_one_letter_code
_entity_poly.pdbx_strand_id
1 'polypeptide(L)'
;MRSSEVFDSDYPEIYLGAIEELIGKNLVCRAEDSGALLPTMRAACMKRVWDDGAIYLNRFGMKSNEAIDELVSDDILAYSRCLFSPDEADYLNFMYNNALFSNSRGLRNKHDHANAPVDDPNADEAKEDYYRLLILLIEITLKINFEFSDLTGQGGIEDFVDWPLYGENIRKQAKSLSAKRDDG
;
A
#
# COMPACT_ATOMS: atom_id res chain seq x y z
N MET A 1 1.63 26.90 2.80
CA MET A 1 2.56 26.59 3.92
C MET A 1 3.98 26.78 3.37
N ARG A 2 4.76 27.71 3.91
CA ARG A 2 6.18 27.78 3.60
C ARG A 2 6.83 26.57 4.26
N SER A 3 7.46 25.71 3.47
CA SER A 3 8.39 24.70 4.00
C SER A 3 9.49 25.48 4.73
N SER A 4 9.65 25.30 6.02
CA SER A 4 10.80 25.86 6.74
C SER A 4 12.01 25.09 6.24
N GLU A 5 12.93 25.77 5.56
CA GLU A 5 14.23 25.21 5.22
C GLU A 5 14.94 24.84 6.51
N VAL A 6 15.63 23.71 6.50
CA VAL A 6 16.34 23.15 7.64
C VAL A 6 17.83 23.15 7.32
N PHE A 7 18.66 23.62 8.25
CA PHE A 7 20.10 23.77 8.08
C PHE A 7 20.86 23.01 9.17
N ASP A 8 22.13 22.72 8.95
CA ASP A 8 23.01 22.12 9.95
C ASP A 8 23.01 22.93 11.26
N SER A 9 22.93 24.26 11.17
CA SER A 9 22.88 25.17 12.32
C SER A 9 21.63 25.03 13.18
N ASP A 10 20.58 24.40 12.70
CA ASP A 10 19.35 24.19 13.44
C ASP A 10 19.45 22.99 14.40
N TYR A 11 20.54 22.23 14.30
CA TYR A 11 20.79 21.05 15.12
C TYR A 11 21.93 21.28 16.14
N PRO A 12 21.85 20.72 17.34
CA PRO A 12 22.96 20.64 18.27
C PRO A 12 24.17 19.92 17.67
N GLU A 13 25.38 20.34 18.03
CA GLU A 13 26.65 19.80 17.51
C GLU A 13 26.75 18.27 17.60
N ILE A 14 26.14 17.67 18.60
CA ILE A 14 26.12 16.22 18.79
C ILE A 14 25.47 15.46 17.60
N TYR A 15 24.60 16.12 16.81
CA TYR A 15 23.92 15.50 15.67
C TYR A 15 24.63 15.74 14.33
N LEU A 16 25.64 16.62 14.27
CA LEU A 16 26.34 16.93 13.02
C LEU A 16 26.99 15.68 12.42
N GLY A 17 27.56 14.81 13.26
CA GLY A 17 28.14 13.55 12.80
C GLY A 17 27.10 12.62 12.16
N ALA A 18 25.89 12.57 12.72
CA ALA A 18 24.80 11.78 12.15
C ALA A 18 24.28 12.37 10.82
N ILE A 19 24.25 13.70 10.70
CA ILE A 19 23.88 14.39 9.45
C ILE A 19 24.89 14.04 8.35
N GLU A 20 26.20 14.09 8.64
CA GLU A 20 27.23 13.71 7.67
C GLU A 20 27.12 12.23 7.26
N GLU A 21 26.77 11.34 8.20
CA GLU A 21 26.53 9.94 7.90
C GLU A 21 25.33 9.77 6.97
N LEU A 22 24.22 10.48 7.21
CA LEU A 22 23.04 10.46 6.33
C LEU A 22 23.35 10.98 4.93
N ILE A 23 24.20 12.03 4.82
CA ILE A 23 24.68 12.56 3.54
C ILE A 23 25.55 11.52 2.85
N GLY A 24 26.49 10.90 3.57
CA GLY A 24 27.35 9.83 3.05
C GLY A 24 26.56 8.60 2.52
N LYS A 25 25.42 8.33 3.10
CA LYS A 25 24.47 7.27 2.65
C LYS A 25 23.49 7.73 1.57
N ASN A 26 23.64 8.94 1.08
CA ASN A 26 22.74 9.56 0.09
C ASN A 26 21.26 9.56 0.53
N LEU A 27 20.99 9.73 1.84
CA LEU A 27 19.64 9.87 2.39
C LEU A 27 19.24 11.33 2.53
N VAL A 28 20.23 12.22 2.74
CA VAL A 28 20.08 13.67 2.81
C VAL A 28 21.08 14.29 1.85
N CYS A 29 20.72 15.39 1.23
CA CYS A 29 21.64 16.22 0.45
C CYS A 29 21.53 17.68 0.90
N ARG A 30 22.57 18.47 0.62
CA ARG A 30 22.53 19.92 0.77
C ARG A 30 22.10 20.56 -0.54
N ALA A 31 21.12 21.45 -0.50
CA ALA A 31 20.72 22.24 -1.66
C ALA A 31 21.90 23.12 -2.13
N GLU A 32 22.15 23.15 -3.43
CA GLU A 32 23.30 23.88 -4.03
C GLU A 32 23.21 25.39 -3.81
N ASP A 33 21.99 25.93 -3.79
CA ASP A 33 21.72 27.37 -3.71
C ASP A 33 21.66 27.89 -2.28
N SER A 34 21.09 27.14 -1.35
CA SER A 34 20.86 27.59 0.04
C SER A 34 21.70 26.85 1.07
N GLY A 35 22.20 25.66 0.74
CA GLY A 35 22.84 24.77 1.71
C GLY A 35 21.84 24.08 2.65
N ALA A 36 20.54 24.22 2.41
CA ALA A 36 19.49 23.56 3.20
C ALA A 36 19.57 22.05 3.08
N LEU A 37 19.28 21.35 4.17
CA LEU A 37 19.20 19.90 4.22
C LEU A 37 17.89 19.43 3.57
N LEU A 38 17.99 18.60 2.54
CA LEU A 38 16.86 18.06 1.82
C LEU A 38 16.90 16.53 1.85
N PRO A 39 15.76 15.86 2.09
CA PRO A 39 15.68 14.42 1.93
C PRO A 39 15.80 14.03 0.47
N THR A 40 16.58 13.00 0.17
CA THR A 40 16.69 12.43 -1.17
C THR A 40 15.52 11.51 -1.49
N MET A 41 15.44 11.03 -2.75
CA MET A 41 14.46 10.03 -3.14
C MET A 41 14.63 8.72 -2.34
N ARG A 42 15.87 8.33 -1.99
CA ARG A 42 16.16 7.17 -1.15
C ARG A 42 15.52 7.31 0.23
N ALA A 43 15.64 8.47 0.87
CA ALA A 43 14.99 8.73 2.17
C ALA A 43 13.47 8.68 2.07
N ALA A 44 12.91 9.22 0.98
CA ALA A 44 11.47 9.18 0.74
C ALA A 44 10.96 7.74 0.57
N CYS A 45 11.69 6.88 -0.16
CA CYS A 45 11.38 5.46 -0.30
C CYS A 45 11.49 4.72 1.04
N MET A 46 12.56 4.95 1.81
CA MET A 46 12.72 4.35 3.14
C MET A 46 11.59 4.75 4.09
N LYS A 47 11.23 6.05 4.09
CA LYS A 47 10.09 6.51 4.89
C LYS A 47 8.81 5.80 4.50
N ARG A 48 8.58 5.59 3.21
CA ARG A 48 7.39 4.89 2.73
C ARG A 48 7.35 3.43 3.19
N VAL A 49 8.48 2.72 3.11
CA VAL A 49 8.60 1.36 3.65
C VAL A 49 8.34 1.34 5.15
N TRP A 50 8.86 2.33 5.88
CA TRP A 50 8.63 2.45 7.32
C TRP A 50 7.16 2.67 7.67
N ASP A 51 6.48 3.53 6.92
CA ASP A 51 5.07 3.88 7.19
C ASP A 51 4.10 2.75 6.78
N ASP A 52 4.35 2.09 5.64
CA ASP A 52 3.42 1.16 4.99
C ASP A 52 3.90 -0.31 5.02
N GLY A 53 5.07 -0.60 5.58
CA GLY A 53 5.66 -1.95 5.63
C GLY A 53 6.19 -2.46 4.29
N ALA A 54 5.75 -1.91 3.15
CA ALA A 54 6.17 -2.29 1.81
C ALA A 54 5.95 -1.17 0.79
N ILE A 55 6.65 -1.25 -0.35
CA ILE A 55 6.44 -0.39 -1.52
C ILE A 55 6.05 -1.25 -2.72
N TYR A 56 5.00 -0.85 -3.43
CA TYR A 56 4.59 -1.45 -4.70
C TYR A 56 5.25 -0.70 -5.86
N LEU A 57 6.18 -1.35 -6.55
CA LEU A 57 7.03 -0.73 -7.58
C LEU A 57 6.22 -0.11 -8.72
N ASN A 58 5.13 -0.76 -9.10
CA ASN A 58 4.30 -0.35 -10.22
C ASN A 58 3.56 0.99 -10.00
N ARG A 59 3.55 1.49 -8.75
CA ARG A 59 2.92 2.77 -8.40
C ARG A 59 3.88 3.95 -8.43
N PHE A 60 5.15 3.70 -8.72
CA PHE A 60 6.20 4.71 -8.66
C PHE A 60 6.80 4.97 -10.03
N GLY A 61 7.25 6.20 -10.24
CA GLY A 61 7.94 6.59 -11.46
C GLY A 61 9.40 6.09 -11.50
N MET A 62 10.02 6.22 -12.66
CA MET A 62 11.38 5.73 -12.93
C MET A 62 12.41 6.13 -11.87
N LYS A 63 12.43 7.41 -11.45
CA LYS A 63 13.39 7.91 -10.44
C LYS A 63 13.23 7.23 -9.07
N SER A 64 12.01 6.89 -8.68
CA SER A 64 11.78 6.18 -7.42
C SER A 64 12.23 4.73 -7.53
N ASN A 65 12.03 4.09 -8.67
CA ASN A 65 12.47 2.73 -8.92
C ASN A 65 14.01 2.64 -8.92
N GLU A 66 14.72 3.60 -9.53
CA GLU A 66 16.18 3.70 -9.45
C GLU A 66 16.67 3.79 -8.00
N ALA A 67 16.03 4.63 -7.18
CA ALA A 67 16.39 4.77 -5.77
C ALA A 67 16.10 3.48 -4.96
N ILE A 68 15.05 2.74 -5.31
CA ILE A 68 14.73 1.44 -4.70
C ILE A 68 15.77 0.39 -5.11
N ASP A 69 16.16 0.35 -6.39
CA ASP A 69 17.20 -0.57 -6.87
C ASP A 69 18.54 -0.33 -6.17
N GLU A 70 18.91 0.94 -5.95
CA GLU A 70 20.10 1.30 -5.17
C GLU A 70 19.98 0.80 -3.71
N LEU A 71 18.81 1.01 -3.05
CA LEU A 71 18.58 0.55 -1.68
C LEU A 71 18.62 -0.98 -1.55
N VAL A 72 18.18 -1.68 -2.58
CA VAL A 72 18.31 -3.16 -2.66
C VAL A 72 19.74 -3.57 -2.88
N SER A 73 20.49 -2.86 -3.73
CA SER A 73 21.92 -3.14 -3.97
C SER A 73 22.78 -2.92 -2.73
N ASP A 74 22.36 -2.02 -1.85
CA ASP A 74 23.02 -1.73 -0.57
C ASP A 74 22.54 -2.64 0.58
N ASP A 75 21.77 -3.68 0.30
CA ASP A 75 21.18 -4.61 1.29
C ASP A 75 20.29 -3.93 2.36
N ILE A 76 19.77 -2.74 2.06
CA ILE A 76 18.86 -2.00 2.95
C ILE A 76 17.43 -2.46 2.77
N LEU A 77 17.03 -2.74 1.53
CA LEU A 77 15.73 -3.29 1.17
C LEU A 77 15.89 -4.63 0.46
N ALA A 78 14.82 -5.39 0.40
CA ALA A 78 14.75 -6.63 -0.36
C ALA A 78 13.45 -6.69 -1.16
N TYR A 79 13.52 -7.26 -2.37
CA TYR A 79 12.32 -7.57 -3.13
C TYR A 79 11.55 -8.73 -2.51
N SER A 80 10.26 -8.53 -2.32
CA SER A 80 9.33 -9.60 -1.95
C SER A 80 8.59 -10.10 -3.19
N ARG A 81 8.38 -11.42 -3.25
CA ARG A 81 7.53 -12.07 -4.27
C ARG A 81 6.13 -12.38 -3.73
N CYS A 82 5.81 -11.89 -2.54
CA CYS A 82 4.50 -12.10 -1.94
C CYS A 82 3.48 -11.14 -2.57
N LEU A 83 2.28 -11.65 -2.86
CA LEU A 83 1.16 -10.85 -3.37
C LEU A 83 0.70 -9.80 -2.35
N PHE A 84 0.75 -10.16 -1.07
CA PHE A 84 0.34 -9.30 0.03
C PHE A 84 1.56 -8.79 0.80
N SER A 85 1.51 -7.52 1.22
CA SER A 85 2.46 -6.98 2.20
C SER A 85 2.28 -7.68 3.56
N PRO A 86 3.24 -7.60 4.48
CA PRO A 86 3.10 -8.14 5.82
C PRO A 86 1.81 -7.67 6.52
N ASP A 87 1.51 -6.37 6.48
CA ASP A 87 0.33 -5.79 7.12
C ASP A 87 -0.98 -6.25 6.47
N GLU A 88 -1.01 -6.37 5.14
CA GLU A 88 -2.16 -6.94 4.41
C GLU A 88 -2.36 -8.42 4.78
N ALA A 89 -1.28 -9.19 4.87
CA ALA A 89 -1.33 -10.60 5.28
C ALA A 89 -1.82 -10.75 6.73
N ASP A 90 -1.38 -9.88 7.64
CA ASP A 90 -1.83 -9.85 9.03
C ASP A 90 -3.31 -9.48 9.13
N TYR A 91 -3.78 -8.50 8.35
CA TYR A 91 -5.20 -8.17 8.26
C TYR A 91 -6.04 -9.37 7.77
N LEU A 92 -5.61 -10.04 6.70
CA LEU A 92 -6.28 -11.23 6.18
C LEU A 92 -6.32 -12.35 7.22
N ASN A 93 -5.20 -12.60 7.93
CA ASN A 93 -5.13 -13.58 9.00
C ASN A 93 -6.06 -13.22 10.18
N PHE A 94 -6.10 -11.95 10.57
CA PHE A 94 -7.01 -11.47 11.62
C PHE A 94 -8.49 -11.69 11.26
N MET A 95 -8.85 -11.41 10.01
CA MET A 95 -10.24 -11.56 9.55
C MET A 95 -10.63 -13.03 9.34
N TYR A 96 -9.76 -13.81 8.75
CA TYR A 96 -10.09 -15.12 8.20
C TYR A 96 -9.71 -16.28 9.12
N ASN A 97 -8.57 -16.17 9.80
CA ASN A 97 -7.94 -17.27 10.54
C ASN A 97 -7.57 -16.84 11.96
N ASN A 98 -7.90 -17.68 12.95
CA ASN A 98 -7.57 -17.43 14.36
C ASN A 98 -6.23 -18.04 14.81
N ALA A 99 -5.40 -18.50 13.88
CA ALA A 99 -4.14 -19.15 14.23
C ALA A 99 -3.08 -18.19 14.79
N LEU A 100 -3.06 -16.93 14.30
CA LEU A 100 -2.05 -15.92 14.69
C LEU A 100 -2.59 -14.93 15.73
N PHE A 101 -3.88 -14.65 15.76
CA PHE A 101 -4.49 -13.64 16.60
C PHE A 101 -5.56 -14.25 17.50
N SER A 102 -5.38 -14.20 18.81
CA SER A 102 -6.33 -14.76 19.80
C SER A 102 -7.69 -14.06 19.80
N ASN A 103 -7.73 -12.80 19.33
CA ASN A 103 -8.94 -11.98 19.21
C ASN A 103 -9.43 -11.86 17.76
N SER A 104 -8.96 -12.73 16.86
CA SER A 104 -9.35 -12.72 15.46
C SER A 104 -10.86 -12.94 15.27
N ARG A 105 -11.37 -12.48 14.13
CA ARG A 105 -12.77 -12.74 13.74
C ARG A 105 -13.03 -14.22 13.44
N GLY A 106 -12.00 -14.95 12.96
CA GLY A 106 -12.05 -16.39 12.70
C GLY A 106 -13.16 -16.80 11.73
N LEU A 107 -13.47 -15.95 10.74
CA LEU A 107 -14.63 -16.12 9.85
C LEU A 107 -14.64 -17.47 9.15
N ARG A 108 -13.46 -17.98 8.76
CA ARG A 108 -13.34 -19.32 8.20
C ARG A 108 -13.84 -20.39 9.17
N ASN A 109 -13.36 -20.37 10.42
CA ASN A 109 -13.69 -21.40 11.39
C ASN A 109 -15.17 -21.38 11.81
N LYS A 110 -15.82 -20.21 11.79
CA LYS A 110 -17.25 -20.08 12.07
C LYS A 110 -18.11 -20.72 10.99
N HIS A 111 -17.68 -20.68 9.72
CA HIS A 111 -18.53 -21.06 8.59
C HIS A 111 -18.11 -22.35 7.87
N ASP A 112 -16.86 -22.83 8.02
CA ASP A 112 -16.41 -24.10 7.43
C ASP A 112 -17.09 -25.34 8.04
N HIS A 113 -17.64 -25.21 9.25
CA HIS A 113 -18.36 -26.28 9.94
C HIS A 113 -19.89 -26.13 9.81
N ALA A 114 -20.37 -25.81 8.64
CA ALA A 114 -21.74 -25.49 8.19
C ALA A 114 -22.89 -26.31 8.79
N ASN A 115 -22.98 -26.37 10.10
CA ASN A 115 -24.12 -26.86 10.85
C ASN A 115 -24.90 -25.71 11.49
N ALA A 116 -25.14 -24.64 10.74
CA ALA A 116 -26.05 -23.60 11.19
C ALA A 116 -27.45 -24.24 11.29
N PRO A 117 -28.07 -24.31 12.47
CA PRO A 117 -29.44 -24.75 12.59
C PRO A 117 -30.34 -23.81 11.79
N VAL A 118 -31.40 -24.35 11.22
CA VAL A 118 -32.37 -23.62 10.39
C VAL A 118 -33.01 -22.44 11.13
N ASP A 119 -32.99 -22.47 12.47
CA ASP A 119 -33.50 -21.43 13.38
C ASP A 119 -32.34 -20.88 14.24
N ASP A 120 -31.33 -20.27 13.62
CA ASP A 120 -30.21 -19.68 14.35
C ASP A 120 -30.62 -18.33 14.96
N PRO A 121 -30.59 -18.19 16.30
CA PRO A 121 -30.85 -16.91 16.98
C PRO A 121 -29.80 -15.81 16.61
N ASN A 122 -28.69 -16.19 15.95
CA ASN A 122 -27.64 -15.31 15.52
C ASN A 122 -27.68 -15.04 14.00
N ALA A 123 -28.84 -15.19 13.36
CA ALA A 123 -28.97 -14.99 11.90
C ALA A 123 -28.45 -13.61 11.41
N ASP A 124 -28.60 -12.57 12.24
CA ASP A 124 -28.09 -11.22 11.91
C ASP A 124 -26.54 -11.17 11.97
N GLU A 125 -25.91 -11.83 12.94
CA GLU A 125 -24.46 -11.95 13.04
C GLU A 125 -23.90 -12.75 11.85
N ALA A 126 -24.53 -13.86 11.49
CA ALA A 126 -24.16 -14.67 10.34
C ALA A 126 -24.24 -13.88 9.02
N LYS A 127 -25.27 -13.04 8.88
CA LYS A 127 -25.43 -12.15 7.73
C LYS A 127 -24.34 -11.08 7.68
N GLU A 128 -23.97 -10.51 8.82
CA GLU A 128 -22.88 -9.54 8.92
C GLU A 128 -21.52 -10.18 8.57
N ASP A 129 -21.26 -11.38 9.09
CA ASP A 129 -20.05 -12.15 8.76
C ASP A 129 -19.99 -12.49 7.26
N TYR A 130 -21.13 -12.83 6.64
CA TYR A 130 -21.21 -13.05 5.20
C TYR A 130 -20.81 -11.80 4.40
N TYR A 131 -21.31 -10.62 4.77
CA TYR A 131 -20.92 -9.38 4.10
C TYR A 131 -19.43 -9.07 4.28
N ARG A 132 -18.87 -9.32 5.46
CA ARG A 132 -17.42 -9.17 5.70
C ARG A 132 -16.60 -10.10 4.82
N LEU A 133 -17.01 -11.37 4.69
CA LEU A 133 -16.36 -12.32 3.79
C LEU A 133 -16.45 -11.88 2.32
N LEU A 134 -17.59 -11.35 1.91
CA LEU A 134 -17.79 -10.85 0.55
C LEU A 134 -16.86 -9.64 0.27
N ILE A 135 -16.77 -8.69 1.19
CA ILE A 135 -15.85 -7.55 1.08
C ILE A 135 -14.41 -8.04 0.98
N LEU A 136 -14.01 -8.95 1.85
CA LEU A 136 -12.67 -9.53 1.85
C LEU A 136 -12.35 -10.22 0.52
N LEU A 137 -13.30 -10.98 -0.05
CA LEU A 137 -13.14 -11.61 -1.35
C LEU A 137 -12.96 -10.57 -2.46
N ILE A 138 -13.72 -9.48 -2.41
CA ILE A 138 -13.59 -8.37 -3.36
C ILE A 138 -12.20 -7.73 -3.23
N GLU A 139 -11.74 -7.42 -2.03
CA GLU A 139 -10.42 -6.83 -1.77
C GLU A 139 -9.29 -7.72 -2.32
N ILE A 140 -9.33 -9.03 -2.05
CA ILE A 140 -8.36 -10.00 -2.57
C ILE A 140 -8.40 -10.04 -4.10
N THR A 141 -9.59 -10.07 -4.68
CA THR A 141 -9.75 -10.12 -6.15
C THR A 141 -9.23 -8.85 -6.81
N LEU A 142 -9.50 -7.69 -6.20
CA LEU A 142 -8.98 -6.40 -6.66
C LEU A 142 -7.45 -6.39 -6.61
N LYS A 143 -6.87 -6.85 -5.50
CA LYS A 143 -5.41 -6.94 -5.36
C LYS A 143 -4.78 -7.80 -6.43
N ILE A 144 -5.30 -9.02 -6.62
CA ILE A 144 -4.83 -9.95 -7.66
C ILE A 144 -4.89 -9.29 -9.03
N ASN A 145 -6.01 -8.66 -9.35
CA ASN A 145 -6.22 -8.06 -10.66
C ASN A 145 -5.28 -6.86 -10.90
N PHE A 146 -5.05 -6.05 -9.89
CA PHE A 146 -4.08 -4.96 -9.95
C PHE A 146 -2.66 -5.47 -10.25
N GLU A 147 -2.21 -6.49 -9.54
CA GLU A 147 -0.87 -7.04 -9.72
C GLU A 147 -0.71 -7.68 -11.10
N PHE A 148 -1.73 -8.41 -11.58
CA PHE A 148 -1.68 -9.05 -12.89
C PHE A 148 -1.83 -8.05 -14.05
N SER A 149 -2.63 -7.01 -13.93
CA SER A 149 -2.78 -6.00 -14.97
C SER A 149 -1.48 -5.23 -15.20
N ASP A 150 -0.75 -4.95 -14.13
CA ASP A 150 0.55 -4.29 -14.20
C ASP A 150 1.60 -5.18 -14.89
N LEU A 151 1.59 -6.49 -14.62
CA LEU A 151 2.52 -7.45 -15.24
C LEU A 151 2.28 -7.63 -16.75
N THR A 152 1.04 -7.52 -17.20
CA THR A 152 0.69 -7.76 -18.60
C THR A 152 0.74 -6.49 -19.45
N GLY A 153 0.86 -5.31 -18.84
CA GLY A 153 0.74 -4.03 -19.54
C GLY A 153 -0.65 -3.84 -20.19
N GLN A 154 -1.59 -4.73 -19.87
CA GLN A 154 -2.96 -4.70 -20.32
C GLN A 154 -3.85 -4.41 -19.11
N GLY A 155 -4.63 -3.38 -19.21
CA GLY A 155 -5.68 -3.16 -18.26
C GLY A 155 -5.28 -2.19 -17.14
N GLY A 156 -5.95 -1.12 -17.18
CA GLY A 156 -6.17 -0.26 -16.05
C GLY A 156 -7.51 -0.61 -15.42
N ILE A 157 -7.97 0.27 -14.59
CA ILE A 157 -9.30 0.29 -13.97
C ILE A 157 -10.43 0.06 -15.00
N GLU A 158 -10.18 0.27 -16.28
CA GLU A 158 -11.14 0.10 -17.38
C GLU A 158 -11.66 -1.34 -17.51
N ASP A 159 -10.81 -2.36 -17.32
CA ASP A 159 -11.23 -3.77 -17.36
C ASP A 159 -12.09 -4.18 -16.18
N PHE A 160 -11.98 -3.44 -15.06
CA PHE A 160 -12.82 -3.63 -13.89
C PHE A 160 -14.24 -3.07 -14.06
N VAL A 161 -14.38 -2.06 -14.91
CA VAL A 161 -15.68 -1.40 -15.16
C VAL A 161 -16.65 -2.33 -15.89
N ASP A 162 -16.15 -3.38 -16.55
CA ASP A 162 -16.97 -4.37 -17.24
C ASP A 162 -17.44 -5.54 -16.36
N TRP A 163 -17.07 -5.56 -15.09
CA TRP A 163 -17.61 -6.56 -14.17
C TRP A 163 -19.12 -6.34 -13.94
N PRO A 164 -19.94 -7.41 -14.01
CA PRO A 164 -21.41 -7.31 -13.93
C PRO A 164 -21.95 -6.68 -12.64
N LEU A 165 -21.14 -6.62 -11.57
CA LEU A 165 -21.50 -6.02 -10.29
C LEU A 165 -21.40 -4.50 -10.25
N TYR A 166 -20.68 -3.88 -11.21
CA TYR A 166 -20.53 -2.43 -11.28
C TYR A 166 -21.48 -1.91 -12.37
N GLY A 167 -22.64 -1.42 -11.94
CA GLY A 167 -23.67 -0.94 -12.86
C GLY A 167 -23.23 0.28 -13.69
N GLU A 168 -24.04 0.63 -14.72
CA GLU A 168 -23.82 1.74 -15.66
C GLU A 168 -23.46 3.11 -15.03
N ASN A 169 -23.80 3.33 -13.75
CA ASN A 169 -23.54 4.59 -13.06
C ASN A 169 -22.06 4.84 -12.80
N ILE A 170 -21.25 3.78 -12.57
CA ILE A 170 -19.81 3.90 -12.34
C ILE A 170 -19.10 4.14 -13.67
N ARG A 171 -19.55 3.50 -14.76
CA ARG A 171 -19.06 3.79 -16.12
C ARG A 171 -19.24 5.26 -16.51
N LYS A 172 -20.38 5.88 -16.14
CA LYS A 172 -20.64 7.30 -16.40
C LYS A 172 -19.74 8.21 -15.58
N GLN A 173 -19.46 7.86 -14.31
CA GLN A 173 -18.55 8.63 -13.46
C GLN A 173 -17.09 8.51 -13.91
N ALA A 174 -16.62 7.35 -14.30
CA ALA A 174 -15.27 7.14 -14.82
C ALA A 174 -15.03 7.93 -16.12
N LYS A 175 -15.99 7.90 -17.05
CA LYS A 175 -15.94 8.68 -18.30
C LYS A 175 -15.96 10.19 -18.07
N SER A 176 -16.71 10.67 -17.07
CA SER A 176 -16.75 12.10 -16.73
C SER A 176 -15.46 12.61 -16.09
N LEU A 177 -14.72 11.73 -15.40
CA LEU A 177 -13.43 12.04 -14.80
C LEU A 177 -12.29 12.03 -15.83
N SER A 178 -12.33 11.13 -16.81
CA SER A 178 -11.37 11.10 -17.91
C SER A 178 -11.51 12.31 -18.85
N ALA A 179 -12.75 12.69 -19.19
CA ALA A 179 -13.01 13.87 -20.04
C ALA A 179 -12.55 15.20 -19.40
N LYS A 180 -12.58 15.32 -18.07
CA LYS A 180 -12.06 16.50 -17.37
C LYS A 180 -10.53 16.59 -17.30
N ARG A 181 -9.82 15.52 -17.62
CA ARG A 181 -8.37 15.43 -17.60
C ARG A 181 -7.74 15.86 -18.93
N ASP A 182 -8.51 15.73 -20.02
CA ASP A 182 -8.08 16.08 -21.37
C ASP A 182 -8.31 17.57 -21.72
N ASP A 183 -9.10 18.29 -20.92
CA ASP A 183 -9.43 19.72 -21.09
C ASP A 183 -8.61 20.66 -20.17
N GLY A 184 -7.58 20.19 -19.48
CA GLY A 184 -6.73 20.97 -18.57
C GLY A 184 -5.25 20.85 -18.92
#